data_a5c09dd3fe36f9b792c8cfca961061fc
#
_entry.id   a5c09dd3fe36f9b792c8cfca961061fc
#
_cell.length_a   1.000
_cell.length_b   1.000
_cell.length_c   1.000
_cell.angle_alpha   90.00
_cell.angle_beta   90.00
_cell.angle_gamma   90.00
#
_symmetry.space_group_name_H-M   'P 1'
#
loop_
_entity.id
_entity.type
_entity.pdbx_description
1 polymer ?
#
loop_
_entity_poly.entity_id
_entity_poly.type
_entity_poly.pdbx_seq_one_letter_code
_entity_poly.pdbx_strand_id
1 'polypeptide(L)'
;MREYVSSMYTVGWKRRLQMQLPPELQQSKAWRDCNSPVANVWLGVTAENQLQADKRIPALIETPAAVRFVSVEPCLGEVHLEPYLLSSYDKAAHDAQMTGEELRTDKLDWVICGGETGPGSRPMHPDWARSLREQCGTWGTPFFFKQWGDWGFAGGDCTHFLHTNGTLRTMGQRGTDGKGEWPCARVGKKKAGHLLDGSEWREFPVC
;
A
#
# COMPACT_ATOMS: atom_id res chain seq x y z
N MET A 1 1.30 15.15 -8.76
CA MET A 1 2.39 14.52 -7.96
C MET A 1 3.49 13.95 -8.83
N ARG A 2 3.20 13.15 -9.88
CA ARG A 2 4.20 12.61 -10.83
C ARG A 2 5.10 13.70 -11.45
N GLU A 3 4.53 14.79 -11.98
CA GLU A 3 5.31 15.88 -12.57
C GLU A 3 6.19 16.61 -11.56
N TYR A 4 5.70 16.78 -10.32
CA TYR A 4 6.47 17.43 -9.25
C TYR A 4 7.65 16.56 -8.81
N VAL A 5 7.40 15.28 -8.51
CA VAL A 5 8.43 14.37 -8.01
C VAL A 5 9.38 13.94 -9.13
N SER A 6 8.88 13.66 -10.34
CA SER A 6 9.73 13.38 -11.51
C SER A 6 10.61 14.59 -11.86
N SER A 7 10.09 15.83 -11.70
CA SER A 7 10.91 17.04 -11.88
C SER A 7 11.99 17.22 -10.81
N MET A 8 11.83 16.60 -9.64
CA MET A 8 12.86 16.59 -8.59
C MET A 8 14.08 15.73 -8.96
N TYR A 9 13.93 14.71 -9.82
CA TYR A 9 15.01 13.77 -10.15
C TYR A 9 15.56 13.89 -11.58
N THR A 10 15.00 14.78 -12.42
CA THR A 10 15.60 15.17 -13.69
C THR A 10 16.66 16.27 -13.48
N VAL A 11 17.58 16.47 -14.42
CA VAL A 11 18.67 17.47 -14.34
C VAL A 11 18.18 18.87 -13.93
N GLY A 12 16.89 19.18 -14.15
CA GLY A 12 16.28 20.46 -13.75
C GLY A 12 15.94 20.63 -12.28
N TRP A 13 15.78 19.55 -11.50
CA TRP A 13 15.40 19.65 -10.08
C TRP A 13 16.56 20.12 -9.20
N LYS A 14 17.77 19.61 -9.42
CA LYS A 14 18.99 20.09 -8.74
C LYS A 14 19.11 21.61 -8.86
N ARG A 15 18.85 22.15 -10.05
CA ARG A 15 18.93 23.58 -10.30
C ARG A 15 17.83 24.38 -9.59
N ARG A 16 16.61 23.85 -9.49
CA ARG A 16 15.51 24.53 -8.77
C ARG A 16 15.69 24.52 -7.26
N LEU A 17 16.08 23.38 -6.68
CA LEU A 17 16.39 23.28 -5.25
C LEU A 17 17.65 24.07 -4.89
N GLN A 18 18.64 24.10 -5.74
CA GLN A 18 19.86 24.87 -5.55
C GLN A 18 19.56 26.36 -5.35
N MET A 19 18.55 26.90 -6.05
CA MET A 19 18.13 28.31 -5.88
C MET A 19 17.37 28.58 -4.59
N GLN A 20 16.88 27.54 -3.88
CA GLN A 20 16.12 27.65 -2.64
C GLN A 20 16.92 27.27 -1.40
N LEU A 21 18.10 26.66 -1.57
CA LEU A 21 18.96 26.26 -0.46
C LEU A 21 19.90 27.38 -0.05
N PRO A 22 20.27 27.49 1.24
CA PRO A 22 21.32 28.33 1.70
C PRO A 22 22.62 28.10 0.92
N PRO A 23 23.43 29.15 0.60
CA PRO A 23 24.64 29.05 -0.21
C PRO A 23 25.65 27.99 0.30
N GLU A 24 25.72 27.81 1.60
CA GLU A 24 26.61 26.85 2.26
C GLU A 24 26.25 25.39 1.91
N LEU A 25 24.96 25.11 1.82
CA LEU A 25 24.45 23.78 1.46
C LEU A 25 24.57 23.53 -0.04
N GLN A 26 24.47 24.57 -0.88
CA GLN A 26 24.62 24.45 -2.34
C GLN A 26 26.03 24.00 -2.75
N GLN A 27 27.04 24.29 -1.95
CA GLN A 27 28.44 23.96 -2.22
C GLN A 27 28.90 22.68 -1.50
N SER A 28 28.06 22.06 -0.67
CA SER A 28 28.43 20.86 0.06
C SER A 28 28.74 19.69 -0.90
N LYS A 29 29.75 18.89 -0.53
CA LYS A 29 30.11 17.68 -1.28
C LYS A 29 28.92 16.72 -1.35
N ALA A 30 28.19 16.55 -0.24
CA ALA A 30 26.99 15.72 -0.16
C ALA A 30 25.92 16.12 -1.18
N TRP A 31 25.73 17.41 -1.43
CA TRP A 31 24.81 17.90 -2.46
C TRP A 31 25.29 17.62 -3.88
N ARG A 32 26.59 17.79 -4.15
CA ARG A 32 27.18 17.52 -5.48
C ARG A 32 27.13 16.05 -5.86
N ASP A 33 27.37 15.18 -4.89
CA ASP A 33 27.43 13.73 -5.05
C ASP A 33 26.06 13.04 -4.97
N CYS A 34 24.98 13.79 -4.67
CA CYS A 34 23.62 13.24 -4.57
C CYS A 34 23.04 12.89 -5.95
N ASN A 35 23.47 11.76 -6.50
CA ASN A 35 22.89 11.15 -7.70
C ASN A 35 21.83 10.09 -7.36
N SER A 36 21.70 9.72 -6.08
CA SER A 36 20.75 8.73 -5.57
C SER A 36 19.55 9.39 -4.91
N PRO A 37 18.41 8.72 -4.80
CA PRO A 37 17.28 9.17 -4.00
C PRO A 37 17.72 9.42 -2.55
N VAL A 38 17.13 10.44 -1.92
CA VAL A 38 17.44 10.77 -0.52
C VAL A 38 16.96 9.63 0.38
N ALA A 39 17.89 8.99 1.09
CA ALA A 39 17.65 7.75 1.83
C ALA A 39 16.54 7.85 2.90
N ASN A 40 16.34 9.03 3.49
CA ASN A 40 15.31 9.29 4.50
C ASN A 40 13.99 9.82 3.91
N VAL A 41 13.83 9.82 2.59
CA VAL A 41 12.60 10.24 1.91
C VAL A 41 11.94 9.03 1.26
N TRP A 42 10.83 8.61 1.82
CA TRP A 42 9.99 7.54 1.32
C TRP A 42 8.81 8.11 0.56
N LEU A 43 8.50 7.58 -0.60
CA LEU A 43 7.39 8.02 -1.43
C LEU A 43 6.27 7.00 -1.42
N GLY A 44 5.03 7.47 -1.31
CA GLY A 44 3.88 6.60 -1.30
C GLY A 44 2.68 7.18 -2.03
N VAL A 45 1.79 6.29 -2.43
CA VAL A 45 0.46 6.63 -2.94
C VAL A 45 -0.60 5.88 -2.16
N THR A 46 -1.79 6.46 -2.08
CA THR A 46 -2.99 5.75 -1.60
C THR A 46 -3.67 5.06 -2.78
N ALA A 47 -4.15 3.83 -2.58
CA ALA A 47 -4.88 3.07 -3.58
C ALA A 47 -6.02 2.29 -2.91
N GLU A 48 -7.17 2.90 -2.79
CA GLU A 48 -8.33 2.38 -2.07
C GLU A 48 -9.06 1.23 -2.78
N ASN A 49 -8.78 0.99 -4.05
CA ASN A 49 -9.31 -0.09 -4.89
C ASN A 49 -8.39 -0.33 -6.10
N GLN A 50 -8.68 -1.36 -6.91
CA GLN A 50 -7.87 -1.72 -8.07
C GLN A 50 -7.71 -0.57 -9.07
N LEU A 51 -8.78 0.16 -9.38
CA LEU A 51 -8.72 1.27 -10.33
C LEU A 51 -7.71 2.35 -9.91
N GLN A 52 -7.63 2.65 -8.61
CA GLN A 52 -6.67 3.63 -8.10
C GLN A 52 -5.25 3.05 -8.02
N ALA A 53 -5.12 1.75 -7.74
CA ALA A 53 -3.83 1.05 -7.78
C ALA A 53 -3.23 1.13 -9.20
N ASP A 54 -3.99 0.72 -10.21
CA ASP A 54 -3.56 0.72 -11.61
C ASP A 54 -3.20 2.12 -12.13
N LYS A 55 -3.88 3.13 -11.61
CA LYS A 55 -3.64 4.52 -12.01
C LYS A 55 -2.41 5.15 -11.34
N ARG A 56 -2.18 4.84 -10.05
CA ARG A 56 -1.21 5.59 -9.23
C ARG A 56 0.11 4.86 -9.02
N ILE A 57 0.09 3.53 -8.90
CA ILE A 57 1.31 2.77 -8.61
C ILE A 57 2.33 2.82 -9.74
N PRO A 58 1.97 2.71 -11.05
CA PRO A 58 2.95 2.84 -12.11
C PRO A 58 3.72 4.14 -12.06
N ALA A 59 3.03 5.26 -11.81
CA ALA A 59 3.68 6.57 -11.69
C ALA A 59 4.60 6.67 -10.44
N LEU A 60 4.29 5.96 -9.36
CA LEU A 60 5.16 5.85 -8.18
C LEU A 60 6.42 5.05 -8.51
N ILE A 61 6.27 3.90 -9.17
CA ILE A 61 7.39 3.01 -9.54
C ILE A 61 8.37 3.72 -10.47
N GLU A 62 7.87 4.48 -11.45
CA GLU A 62 8.71 5.29 -12.35
C GLU A 62 9.42 6.46 -11.64
N THR A 63 9.05 6.77 -10.40
CA THR A 63 9.65 7.86 -9.64
C THR A 63 10.79 7.34 -8.78
N PRO A 64 12.02 7.85 -8.92
CA PRO A 64 13.13 7.45 -8.07
C PRO A 64 12.85 7.76 -6.59
N ALA A 65 12.96 6.77 -5.73
CA ALA A 65 12.79 6.89 -4.28
C ALA A 65 13.64 5.84 -3.57
N ALA A 66 14.04 6.12 -2.32
CA ALA A 66 14.74 5.14 -1.48
C ALA A 66 13.81 3.99 -1.09
N VAL A 67 12.55 4.31 -0.79
CA VAL A 67 11.47 3.37 -0.49
C VAL A 67 10.20 3.85 -1.19
N ARG A 68 9.50 2.94 -1.86
CA ARG A 68 8.19 3.17 -2.47
C ARG A 68 7.15 2.36 -1.75
N PHE A 69 6.08 2.99 -1.27
CA PHE A 69 5.02 2.27 -0.59
C PHE A 69 3.64 2.59 -1.16
N VAL A 70 2.74 1.64 -1.04
CA VAL A 70 1.31 1.85 -1.27
C VAL A 70 0.56 1.76 0.05
N SER A 71 -0.34 2.72 0.29
CA SER A 71 -1.32 2.65 1.37
C SER A 71 -2.67 2.27 0.77
N VAL A 72 -3.07 1.02 0.95
CA VAL A 72 -4.42 0.54 0.63
C VAL A 72 -5.31 0.89 1.83
N GLU A 73 -5.56 2.19 2.00
CA GLU A 73 -6.31 2.74 3.12
C GLU A 73 -7.09 4.01 2.69
N PRO A 74 -8.44 3.95 2.73
CA PRO A 74 -9.25 2.80 3.13
C PRO A 74 -9.25 1.70 2.07
N CYS A 75 -9.15 0.42 2.50
CA CYS A 75 -9.30 -0.71 1.60
C CYS A 75 -10.79 -0.93 1.33
N LEU A 76 -11.24 -0.67 0.11
CA LEU A 76 -12.66 -0.67 -0.30
C LEU A 76 -13.00 -1.76 -1.31
N GLY A 77 -12.09 -2.64 -1.59
CA GLY A 77 -12.24 -3.76 -2.50
C GLY A 77 -10.99 -4.60 -2.54
N GLU A 78 -11.05 -5.72 -3.23
CA GLU A 78 -9.87 -6.52 -3.52
C GLU A 78 -8.90 -5.74 -4.40
N VAL A 79 -7.60 -5.83 -4.07
CA VAL A 79 -6.52 -5.17 -4.83
C VAL A 79 -5.43 -6.19 -5.12
N HIS A 80 -5.12 -6.37 -6.40
CA HIS A 80 -4.07 -7.23 -6.90
C HIS A 80 -2.82 -6.38 -7.15
N LEU A 81 -1.79 -6.61 -6.33
CA LEU A 81 -0.53 -5.88 -6.37
C LEU A 81 0.62 -6.66 -7.00
N GLU A 82 0.42 -7.94 -7.34
CA GLU A 82 1.47 -8.80 -7.90
C GLU A 82 2.29 -8.16 -9.01
N PRO A 83 1.70 -7.44 -10.01
CA PRO A 83 2.48 -6.80 -11.05
C PRO A 83 3.44 -5.71 -10.56
N TYR A 84 3.20 -5.21 -9.35
CA TYR A 84 3.95 -4.12 -8.74
C TYR A 84 4.89 -4.57 -7.61
N LEU A 85 4.78 -5.82 -7.18
CA LEU A 85 5.64 -6.44 -6.17
C LEU A 85 6.84 -7.16 -6.79
N LEU A 86 6.77 -7.44 -8.09
CA LEU A 86 7.85 -7.99 -8.90
C LEU A 86 8.67 -6.87 -9.51
N SER A 87 10.00 -6.92 -9.39
CA SER A 87 10.85 -6.09 -10.23
C SER A 87 10.87 -6.63 -11.67
N SER A 88 11.19 -5.77 -12.63
CA SER A 88 11.42 -6.21 -14.02
C SER A 88 12.55 -7.24 -14.09
N TYR A 89 13.51 -7.16 -13.17
CA TYR A 89 14.60 -8.13 -13.03
C TYR A 89 14.12 -9.48 -12.46
N ASP A 90 13.28 -9.46 -11.41
CA ASP A 90 12.70 -10.70 -10.85
C ASP A 90 11.86 -11.44 -11.89
N LYS A 91 11.14 -10.69 -12.74
CA LYS A 91 10.37 -11.26 -13.85
C LYS A 91 11.28 -11.92 -14.90
N ALA A 92 12.36 -11.22 -15.29
CA ALA A 92 13.34 -11.78 -16.24
C ALA A 92 14.12 -12.95 -15.64
N ALA A 93 14.43 -12.92 -14.33
CA ALA A 93 15.11 -13.98 -13.60
C ALA A 93 14.21 -15.19 -13.38
N HIS A 94 12.93 -15.00 -13.10
CA HIS A 94 11.92 -16.05 -13.02
C HIS A 94 11.77 -16.76 -14.37
N ASP A 95 11.74 -15.99 -15.46
CA ASP A 95 11.62 -16.51 -16.81
C ASP A 95 12.93 -17.17 -17.33
N ALA A 96 14.11 -16.75 -16.81
CA ALA A 96 15.44 -17.18 -17.26
C ALA A 96 16.22 -18.04 -16.26
N GLN A 97 15.68 -18.36 -15.08
CA GLN A 97 16.38 -19.09 -13.99
C GLN A 97 17.72 -18.45 -13.56
N MET A 98 17.84 -17.14 -13.63
CA MET A 98 19.06 -16.42 -13.27
C MET A 98 19.07 -16.06 -11.76
N THR A 99 20.24 -16.21 -11.13
CA THR A 99 20.49 -15.81 -9.74
C THR A 99 21.48 -14.65 -9.69
N GLY A 100 21.10 -13.51 -9.12
CA GLY A 100 21.99 -12.36 -8.87
C GLY A 100 21.34 -11.25 -8.06
N GLU A 101 22.07 -10.72 -7.06
CA GLU A 101 21.67 -9.62 -6.19
C GLU A 101 21.90 -8.24 -6.86
N GLU A 102 21.19 -7.89 -7.92
CA GLU A 102 21.19 -6.50 -8.39
C GLU A 102 19.97 -5.73 -7.87
N LEU A 103 20.22 -4.47 -7.50
CA LEU A 103 19.30 -3.55 -6.83
C LEU A 103 17.93 -3.47 -7.53
N ARG A 104 16.91 -3.93 -6.86
CA ARG A 104 15.49 -3.89 -7.19
C ARG A 104 14.97 -2.45 -7.11
N THR A 105 15.01 -1.70 -8.19
CA THR A 105 14.66 -0.28 -8.18
C THR A 105 13.29 0.05 -8.74
N ASP A 106 12.55 -0.96 -9.23
CA ASP A 106 11.34 -0.78 -10.03
C ASP A 106 10.10 -1.51 -9.47
N LYS A 107 10.01 -1.65 -8.15
CA LYS A 107 8.87 -2.29 -7.46
C LYS A 107 8.42 -1.51 -6.22
N LEU A 108 7.32 -1.97 -5.63
CA LEU A 108 6.91 -1.54 -4.29
C LEU A 108 7.78 -2.20 -3.22
N ASP A 109 8.23 -1.40 -2.26
CA ASP A 109 9.05 -1.83 -1.14
C ASP A 109 8.23 -2.06 0.14
N TRP A 110 6.98 -1.57 0.18
CA TRP A 110 6.12 -1.69 1.35
C TRP A 110 4.64 -1.57 1.00
N VAL A 111 3.80 -2.38 1.67
CA VAL A 111 2.34 -2.35 1.54
C VAL A 111 1.71 -2.12 2.90
N ILE A 112 0.88 -1.07 3.00
CA ILE A 112 0.10 -0.76 4.19
C ILE A 112 -1.37 -1.01 3.87
N CYS A 113 -2.09 -1.70 4.75
CA CYS A 113 -3.52 -1.96 4.62
C CYS A 113 -4.29 -1.47 5.85
N GLY A 114 -5.44 -0.85 5.63
CA GLY A 114 -6.30 -0.41 6.73
C GLY A 114 -7.71 -0.07 6.28
N GLY A 115 -8.64 -0.16 7.24
CA GLY A 115 -10.05 0.17 7.04
C GLY A 115 -10.35 1.66 7.24
N GLU A 116 -11.55 2.04 6.82
CA GLU A 116 -12.05 3.42 6.91
C GLU A 116 -12.52 3.78 8.32
N THR A 117 -12.24 5.02 8.74
CA THR A 117 -12.69 5.56 10.02
C THR A 117 -13.49 6.84 9.82
N GLY A 118 -14.31 7.20 10.81
CA GLY A 118 -15.07 8.44 10.80
C GLY A 118 -16.51 8.31 10.31
N PRO A 119 -17.27 9.40 10.29
CA PRO A 119 -18.67 9.41 9.86
C PRO A 119 -18.83 8.86 8.43
N GLY A 120 -19.74 7.91 8.23
CA GLY A 120 -19.97 7.32 6.90
C GLY A 120 -18.92 6.29 6.48
N SER A 121 -18.02 5.86 7.37
CA SER A 121 -17.02 4.82 7.07
C SER A 121 -17.66 3.55 6.51
N ARG A 122 -17.01 2.95 5.53
CA ARG A 122 -17.39 1.71 4.86
C ARG A 122 -16.61 0.54 5.47
N PRO A 123 -17.19 -0.66 5.55
CA PRO A 123 -16.47 -1.83 6.06
C PRO A 123 -15.42 -2.34 5.05
N MET A 124 -14.39 -2.99 5.58
CA MET A 124 -13.37 -3.70 4.82
C MET A 124 -13.57 -5.20 5.00
N HIS A 125 -13.62 -5.97 3.89
CA HIS A 125 -13.74 -7.42 3.96
C HIS A 125 -12.40 -8.07 4.40
N PRO A 126 -12.42 -9.05 5.31
CA PRO A 126 -11.18 -9.69 5.78
C PRO A 126 -10.35 -10.32 4.66
N ASP A 127 -10.99 -10.91 3.66
CA ASP A 127 -10.28 -11.59 2.57
C ASP A 127 -9.49 -10.60 1.70
N TRP A 128 -9.87 -9.33 1.63
CA TRP A 128 -9.08 -8.32 0.93
C TRP A 128 -7.75 -8.06 1.63
N ALA A 129 -7.77 -7.96 2.96
CA ALA A 129 -6.54 -7.79 3.75
C ALA A 129 -5.68 -9.07 3.74
N ARG A 130 -6.30 -10.26 3.79
CA ARG A 130 -5.61 -11.54 3.68
C ARG A 130 -4.93 -11.70 2.32
N SER A 131 -5.64 -11.38 1.23
CA SER A 131 -5.10 -11.40 -0.12
C SER A 131 -3.86 -10.52 -0.25
N LEU A 132 -3.91 -9.28 0.26
CA LEU A 132 -2.75 -8.38 0.26
C LEU A 132 -1.56 -8.95 1.04
N ARG A 133 -1.81 -9.52 2.24
CA ARG A 133 -0.78 -10.18 3.04
C ARG A 133 -0.14 -11.35 2.30
N GLU A 134 -0.95 -12.19 1.65
CA GLU A 134 -0.48 -13.36 0.90
C GLU A 134 0.35 -12.96 -0.32
N GLN A 135 -0.10 -11.96 -1.07
CA GLN A 135 0.67 -11.38 -2.18
C GLN A 135 2.03 -10.86 -1.70
N CYS A 136 2.05 -10.10 -0.60
CA CYS A 136 3.28 -9.59 -0.01
C CYS A 136 4.22 -10.72 0.45
N GLY A 137 3.68 -11.74 1.12
CA GLY A 137 4.43 -12.90 1.57
C GLY A 137 5.04 -13.71 0.42
N THR A 138 4.32 -13.85 -0.69
CA THR A 138 4.81 -14.54 -1.90
C THR A 138 6.03 -13.85 -2.49
N TRP A 139 6.06 -12.52 -2.49
CA TRP A 139 7.13 -11.73 -3.12
C TRP A 139 8.12 -11.11 -2.13
N GLY A 140 8.05 -11.49 -0.84
CA GLY A 140 8.95 -11.00 0.20
C GLY A 140 8.89 -9.48 0.41
N THR A 141 7.73 -8.88 0.14
CA THR A 141 7.50 -7.45 0.38
C THR A 141 6.90 -7.26 1.78
N PRO A 142 7.46 -6.39 2.63
CA PRO A 142 6.91 -6.10 3.95
C PRO A 142 5.44 -5.68 3.90
N PHE A 143 4.64 -6.25 4.81
CA PHE A 143 3.21 -5.98 4.94
C PHE A 143 2.88 -5.39 6.30
N PHE A 144 2.10 -4.30 6.30
CA PHE A 144 1.65 -3.63 7.52
C PHE A 144 0.13 -3.55 7.57
N PHE A 145 -0.48 -4.30 8.48
CA PHE A 145 -1.91 -4.16 8.76
C PHE A 145 -2.13 -3.13 9.86
N LYS A 146 -2.64 -1.97 9.50
CA LYS A 146 -2.78 -0.84 10.42
C LYS A 146 -3.97 -0.98 11.37
N GLN A 147 -5.15 -1.31 10.83
CA GLN A 147 -6.38 -1.43 11.62
C GLN A 147 -7.61 -1.72 10.73
N TRP A 148 -8.69 -2.20 11.35
CA TRP A 148 -9.95 -2.52 10.67
C TRP A 148 -10.83 -1.31 10.32
N GLY A 149 -10.55 -0.14 10.85
CA GLY A 149 -11.43 1.02 10.76
C GLY A 149 -12.51 1.01 11.85
N ASP A 150 -13.69 1.54 11.51
CA ASP A 150 -14.81 1.55 12.47
C ASP A 150 -15.65 0.27 12.43
N TRP A 151 -15.41 -0.63 11.48
CA TRP A 151 -16.17 -1.84 11.29
C TRP A 151 -15.40 -3.07 11.77
N GLY A 152 -16.12 -4.02 12.39
CA GLY A 152 -15.51 -5.24 12.90
C GLY A 152 -16.54 -6.36 13.08
N PHE A 153 -16.06 -7.55 13.42
CA PHE A 153 -16.91 -8.65 13.83
C PHE A 153 -17.48 -8.34 15.24
N ALA A 154 -18.78 -8.40 15.37
CA ALA A 154 -19.50 -8.05 16.61
C ALA A 154 -20.16 -9.27 17.28
N GLY A 155 -19.77 -10.49 16.93
CA GLY A 155 -20.42 -11.70 17.43
C GLY A 155 -21.90 -11.76 17.01
N GLY A 156 -22.80 -12.00 17.97
CA GLY A 156 -24.23 -12.03 17.72
C GLY A 156 -24.90 -10.69 17.41
N ASP A 157 -24.16 -9.58 17.60
CA ASP A 157 -24.67 -8.21 17.40
C ASP A 157 -24.34 -7.66 15.98
N CYS A 158 -23.98 -8.52 15.05
CA CYS A 158 -23.75 -8.13 13.67
C CYS A 158 -25.02 -7.58 13.03
N THR A 159 -24.92 -6.44 12.37
CA THR A 159 -26.04 -5.73 11.74
C THR A 159 -26.04 -5.78 10.22
N HIS A 160 -24.89 -6.15 9.65
CA HIS A 160 -24.64 -6.18 8.22
C HIS A 160 -23.84 -7.42 7.81
N PHE A 161 -23.92 -7.72 6.51
CA PHE A 161 -23.07 -8.69 5.83
C PHE A 161 -22.36 -7.98 4.69
N LEU A 162 -21.03 -8.05 4.68
CA LEU A 162 -20.20 -7.56 3.60
C LEU A 162 -19.78 -8.75 2.75
N HIS A 163 -20.05 -8.69 1.46
CA HIS A 163 -19.59 -9.69 0.51
C HIS A 163 -18.20 -9.33 -0.05
N THR A 164 -17.43 -10.32 -0.50
CA THR A 164 -16.10 -10.13 -1.12
C THR A 164 -16.12 -9.17 -2.30
N ASN A 165 -17.23 -9.08 -3.04
CA ASN A 165 -17.39 -8.12 -4.13
C ASN A 165 -17.70 -6.67 -3.68
N GLY A 166 -17.69 -6.39 -2.38
CA GLY A 166 -17.96 -5.07 -1.80
C GLY A 166 -19.45 -4.77 -1.54
N THR A 167 -20.36 -5.67 -1.85
CA THR A 167 -21.80 -5.46 -1.58
C THR A 167 -22.07 -5.54 -0.09
N LEU A 168 -22.59 -4.48 0.51
CA LEU A 168 -23.04 -4.42 1.91
C LEU A 168 -24.55 -4.60 1.99
N ARG A 169 -24.99 -5.54 2.84
CA ARG A 169 -26.41 -5.83 3.09
C ARG A 169 -26.72 -5.72 4.58
N THR A 170 -27.94 -5.29 4.89
CA THR A 170 -28.43 -5.30 6.27
C THR A 170 -28.96 -6.69 6.65
N MET A 171 -28.94 -6.99 7.94
CA MET A 171 -29.53 -8.19 8.49
C MET A 171 -31.03 -8.23 8.13
N GLY A 172 -31.49 -9.33 7.48
CA GLY A 172 -32.84 -9.45 6.94
C GLY A 172 -32.93 -9.42 5.40
N GLN A 173 -31.95 -8.89 4.71
CA GLN A 173 -31.81 -9.03 3.26
C GLN A 173 -31.01 -10.32 2.98
N ARG A 174 -31.68 -11.41 2.64
CA ARG A 174 -30.98 -12.68 2.34
C ARG A 174 -30.07 -12.53 1.13
N GLY A 175 -28.79 -12.90 1.33
CA GLY A 175 -27.86 -13.22 0.25
C GLY A 175 -28.25 -14.51 -0.47
N THR A 176 -27.79 -14.70 -1.68
CA THR A 176 -28.22 -15.82 -2.52
C THR A 176 -27.58 -17.15 -2.17
N ASP A 177 -26.41 -17.18 -1.49
CA ASP A 177 -25.67 -18.42 -1.20
C ASP A 177 -24.82 -18.41 0.08
N GLY A 178 -24.71 -17.27 0.78
CA GLY A 178 -23.93 -17.12 2.02
C GLY A 178 -22.41 -17.30 1.86
N LYS A 179 -21.92 -17.59 0.65
CA LYS A 179 -20.49 -17.74 0.39
C LYS A 179 -19.84 -16.36 0.25
N GLY A 180 -18.70 -16.18 0.94
CA GLY A 180 -17.94 -14.93 0.88
C GLY A 180 -18.63 -13.76 1.60
N GLU A 181 -19.57 -14.01 2.50
CA GLU A 181 -20.20 -12.98 3.33
C GLU A 181 -19.52 -12.91 4.71
N TRP A 182 -19.09 -11.70 5.07
CA TRP A 182 -18.54 -11.42 6.40
C TRP A 182 -19.55 -10.66 7.26
N PRO A 183 -20.00 -11.24 8.39
CA PRO A 183 -20.90 -10.57 9.32
C PRO A 183 -20.16 -9.46 10.07
N CYS A 184 -20.68 -8.24 10.02
CA CYS A 184 -20.03 -7.07 10.60
C CYS A 184 -21.00 -6.07 11.20
N ALA A 185 -20.48 -5.21 12.06
CA ALA A 185 -21.17 -4.04 12.58
C ALA A 185 -20.19 -2.88 12.77
N ARG A 186 -20.74 -1.68 12.87
CA ARG A 186 -19.96 -0.50 13.20
C ARG A 186 -19.70 -0.45 14.69
N VAL A 187 -18.54 -0.91 15.11
CA VAL A 187 -18.16 -1.06 16.53
C VAL A 187 -17.20 0.02 17.02
N GLY A 188 -16.69 0.85 16.10
CA GLY A 188 -15.69 1.88 16.33
C GLY A 188 -14.26 1.33 16.32
N LYS A 189 -13.30 2.16 15.89
CA LYS A 189 -11.90 1.81 15.65
C LYS A 189 -11.24 1.04 16.80
N LYS A 190 -11.46 1.46 18.05
CA LYS A 190 -10.83 0.83 19.21
C LYS A 190 -11.30 -0.62 19.40
N LYS A 191 -12.59 -0.90 19.19
CA LYS A 191 -13.17 -2.24 19.36
C LYS A 191 -12.89 -3.12 18.13
N ALA A 192 -12.88 -2.54 16.94
CA ALA A 192 -12.52 -3.26 15.71
C ALA A 192 -11.06 -3.77 15.76
N GLY A 193 -10.14 -2.97 16.31
CA GLY A 193 -8.77 -3.38 16.58
C GLY A 193 -7.85 -3.37 15.36
N HIS A 194 -6.71 -4.05 15.52
CA HIS A 194 -5.61 -4.06 14.54
C HIS A 194 -5.00 -5.46 14.33
N LEU A 195 -5.65 -6.50 14.82
CA LEU A 195 -5.19 -7.87 14.60
C LEU A 195 -5.85 -8.44 13.35
N LEU A 196 -5.06 -8.93 12.42
CA LEU A 196 -5.52 -9.72 11.28
C LEU A 196 -5.32 -11.20 11.59
N ASP A 197 -6.42 -11.96 11.65
CA ASP A 197 -6.43 -13.38 12.03
C ASP A 197 -5.78 -13.64 13.41
N GLY A 198 -5.99 -12.73 14.36
CA GLY A 198 -5.45 -12.83 15.71
C GLY A 198 -3.98 -12.43 15.87
N SER A 199 -3.31 -12.00 14.80
CA SER A 199 -1.89 -11.64 14.79
C SER A 199 -1.67 -10.19 14.40
N GLU A 200 -0.62 -9.57 14.97
CA GLU A 200 -0.11 -8.28 14.49
C GLU A 200 0.77 -8.47 13.25
N TRP A 201 0.55 -7.63 12.25
CA TRP A 201 1.35 -7.56 11.03
C TRP A 201 1.90 -6.15 10.91
N ARG A 202 3.14 -5.96 11.34
CA ARG A 202 3.82 -4.65 11.39
C ARG A 202 5.23 -4.75 10.84
N GLU A 203 5.33 -5.21 9.61
CA GLU A 203 6.61 -5.30 8.92
C GLU A 203 6.99 -3.94 8.32
N PHE A 204 8.29 -3.68 8.27
CA PHE A 204 8.86 -2.47 7.69
C PHE A 204 9.96 -2.85 6.69
N PRO A 205 10.16 -2.04 5.63
CA PRO A 205 11.29 -2.25 4.74
C PRO A 205 12.62 -2.07 5.50
N VAL A 206 13.58 -2.89 5.17
CA VAL A 206 14.98 -2.74 5.66
C VAL A 206 15.65 -1.70 4.77
N CYS A 207 16.20 -0.64 5.38
CA CYS A 207 16.94 0.43 4.73
C CYS A 207 18.44 0.15 4.77
#